data_825a683d3e7413b3aa9ad0aa7dfebb78
#
_entry.id   825a683d3e7413b3aa9ad0aa7dfebb78
#
_cell.length_a   1.000
_cell.length_b   1.000
_cell.length_c   1.000
_cell.angle_alpha   90.00
_cell.angle_beta   90.00
_cell.angle_gamma   90.00
#
_symmetry.space_group_name_H-M   'P 1'
#
loop_
_entity.id
_entity.type
_entity.pdbx_description
1 polymer ?
#
loop_
_entity_poly.entity_id
_entity_poly.type
_entity_poly.pdbx_seq_one_letter_code
_entity_poly.pdbx_strand_id
1 'polypeptide(L)'
;MSDAIDVAIIGAGPYGLSAAAHLRDTGLSYRQFGLPMRLWRDAMPRGMYLKSQGFASNLSDPASSHTLEAFCRLTDHPYASYGLPVSLDNFINYGMWFARELAPGLEETLDRKSVV
;
A
#
# COMPACT_ATOMS: atom_id res chain seq x y z
N MET A 1 30.05 -2.49 -12.98
CA MET A 1 28.64 -2.69 -12.69
C MET A 1 27.99 -1.34 -12.39
N SER A 2 26.83 -1.10 -12.95
CA SER A 2 26.14 0.16 -12.75
C SER A 2 25.32 0.14 -11.46
N ASP A 3 25.39 1.23 -10.70
CA ASP A 3 24.56 1.44 -9.53
C ASP A 3 23.24 2.15 -9.87
N ALA A 4 23.01 2.43 -11.15
CA ALA A 4 21.81 3.12 -11.59
C ALA A 4 20.59 2.23 -11.42
N ILE A 5 19.49 2.84 -11.02
CA ILE A 5 18.19 2.19 -10.95
C ILE A 5 17.27 2.80 -12.01
N ASP A 6 16.33 2.00 -12.48
CA ASP A 6 15.39 2.45 -13.49
C ASP A 6 14.32 3.37 -12.92
N VAL A 7 13.84 3.06 -11.71
CA VAL A 7 12.73 3.77 -11.07
C VAL A 7 13.02 3.98 -9.60
N ALA A 8 12.76 5.19 -9.11
CA ALA A 8 12.75 5.49 -7.68
C ALA A 8 11.33 5.86 -7.28
N ILE A 9 10.79 5.18 -6.27
CA ILE A 9 9.46 5.46 -5.75
C ILE A 9 9.63 6.17 -4.41
N ILE A 10 9.19 7.41 -4.33
CA ILE A 10 9.23 8.20 -3.10
C ILE A 10 7.84 8.18 -2.49
N GLY A 11 7.70 7.39 -1.44
CA GLY A 11 6.44 7.22 -0.76
C GLY A 11 6.00 5.77 -0.68
N ALA A 12 5.19 5.47 0.31
CA ALA A 12 4.68 4.13 0.56
C ALA A 12 3.21 4.16 0.99
N GLY A 13 2.45 5.12 0.46
CA GLY A 13 1.00 5.12 0.56
C GLY A 13 0.40 4.21 -0.50
N PRO A 14 -0.93 4.27 -0.69
CA PRO A 14 -1.60 3.37 -1.63
C PRO A 14 -1.04 3.40 -3.05
N TYR A 15 -0.70 4.58 -3.55
CA TYR A 15 -0.15 4.71 -4.91
C TYR A 15 1.27 4.15 -5.01
N GLY A 16 2.12 4.48 -4.03
CA GLY A 16 3.50 4.00 -4.02
C GLY A 16 3.58 2.49 -3.87
N LEU A 17 2.77 1.93 -2.99
CA LEU A 17 2.73 0.48 -2.79
C LEU A 17 2.20 -0.23 -4.05
N SER A 18 1.18 0.34 -4.68
CA SER A 18 0.63 -0.21 -5.93
C SER A 18 1.68 -0.17 -7.05
N ALA A 19 2.41 0.95 -7.18
CA ALA A 19 3.47 1.07 -8.17
C ALA A 19 4.54 0.00 -7.97
N ALA A 20 4.97 -0.22 -6.72
CA ALA A 20 5.96 -1.25 -6.42
C ALA A 20 5.46 -2.65 -6.80
N ALA A 21 4.19 -2.93 -6.51
CA ALA A 21 3.60 -4.22 -6.87
C ALA A 21 3.63 -4.47 -8.37
N HIS A 22 3.39 -3.43 -9.17
CA HIS A 22 3.43 -3.56 -10.63
C HIS A 22 4.85 -3.65 -11.18
N LEU A 23 5.84 -3.07 -10.49
CA LEU A 23 7.22 -3.11 -10.95
C LEU A 23 7.94 -4.41 -10.64
N ARG A 24 7.49 -5.19 -9.66
CA ARG A 24 8.15 -6.40 -9.19
C ARG A 24 8.54 -7.37 -10.30
N ASP A 25 7.64 -7.58 -11.26
CA ASP A 25 7.79 -8.62 -12.27
C ASP A 25 8.11 -8.05 -13.65
N THR A 26 8.51 -6.78 -13.73
CA THR A 26 8.81 -6.15 -15.01
C THR A 26 10.23 -6.33 -15.47
N GLY A 27 11.15 -6.77 -14.59
CA GLY A 27 12.56 -6.79 -14.90
C GLY A 27 13.26 -5.46 -14.71
N LEU A 28 12.53 -4.40 -14.42
CA LEU A 28 13.13 -3.09 -14.12
C LEU A 28 13.67 -3.10 -12.70
N SER A 29 14.79 -2.42 -12.51
CA SER A 29 15.31 -2.19 -11.17
C SER A 29 14.60 -1.01 -10.55
N TYR A 30 14.24 -1.13 -9.28
CA TYR A 30 13.59 -0.02 -8.58
C TYR A 30 13.96 -0.02 -7.10
N ARG A 31 13.87 1.16 -6.50
CA ARG A 31 13.97 1.32 -5.05
C ARG A 31 12.78 2.13 -4.58
N GLN A 32 12.28 1.79 -3.40
CA GLN A 32 11.16 2.50 -2.81
C GLN A 32 11.52 2.93 -1.40
N PHE A 33 11.15 4.17 -1.05
CA PHE A 33 11.48 4.79 0.23
C PHE A 33 10.22 5.34 0.88
N GLY A 34 10.09 5.13 2.19
CA GLY A 34 8.99 5.68 2.97
C GLY A 34 8.54 4.71 4.06
N LEU A 35 7.59 5.16 4.86
CA LEU A 35 6.93 4.29 5.84
C LEU A 35 5.56 3.88 5.30
N PRO A 36 5.24 2.58 5.33
CA PRO A 36 3.98 2.12 4.71
C PRO A 36 2.77 2.77 5.40
N MET A 37 1.92 3.37 4.58
CA MET A 37 0.66 3.99 5.00
C MET A 37 0.83 5.10 6.04
N ARG A 38 1.98 5.78 6.04
CA ARG A 38 2.30 6.73 7.11
C ARG A 38 1.27 7.86 7.25
N LEU A 39 0.88 8.48 6.13
CA LEU A 39 -0.08 9.57 6.16
C LEU A 39 -1.41 9.11 6.76
N TRP A 40 -1.83 7.90 6.41
CA TRP A 40 -3.06 7.32 6.92
C TRP A 40 -2.97 7.00 8.41
N ARG A 41 -1.81 6.53 8.88
CA ARG A 41 -1.61 6.21 10.28
C ARG A 41 -1.51 7.44 11.17
N ASP A 42 -0.82 8.48 10.69
CA ASP A 42 -0.41 9.60 11.54
C ASP A 42 -1.27 10.84 11.38
N ALA A 43 -1.84 11.08 10.19
CA ALA A 43 -2.50 12.34 9.88
C ALA A 43 -4.01 12.26 9.78
N MET A 44 -4.58 11.07 9.64
CA MET A 44 -6.03 10.93 9.52
C MET A 44 -6.69 10.84 10.90
N PRO A 45 -7.89 11.41 11.08
CA PRO A 45 -8.60 11.35 12.36
C PRO A 45 -8.92 9.91 12.76
N ARG A 46 -8.74 9.60 14.04
CA ARG A 46 -9.11 8.29 14.56
C ARG A 46 -10.60 8.06 14.44
N GLY A 47 -10.98 6.84 14.13
CA GLY A 47 -12.39 6.47 13.97
C GLY A 47 -12.99 6.90 12.65
N MET A 48 -12.17 7.44 11.76
CA MET A 48 -12.61 7.84 10.43
C MET A 48 -13.01 6.62 9.59
N TYR A 49 -13.97 6.82 8.72
CA TYR A 49 -14.30 5.86 7.66
C TYR A 49 -13.94 6.46 6.32
N LEU A 50 -13.52 5.60 5.38
CA LEU A 50 -13.23 6.05 4.02
C LEU A 50 -14.51 6.46 3.33
N LYS A 51 -14.40 7.45 2.43
CA LYS A 51 -15.54 7.88 1.59
C LYS A 51 -15.80 6.91 0.46
N SER A 52 -14.79 6.13 0.05
CA SER A 52 -14.95 5.16 -1.03
C SER A 52 -15.64 3.89 -0.55
N GLN A 53 -16.37 3.28 -1.47
CA GLN A 53 -16.98 1.98 -1.22
C GLN A 53 -15.91 0.87 -1.20
N GLY A 54 -16.25 -0.29 -0.65
CA GLY A 54 -15.31 -1.41 -0.58
C GLY A 54 -14.68 -1.76 -1.91
N PHE A 55 -15.48 -1.81 -2.98
CA PHE A 55 -14.96 -2.17 -4.31
C PHE A 55 -13.94 -1.15 -4.83
N ALA A 56 -13.99 0.09 -4.36
CA ALA A 56 -13.12 1.18 -4.81
C ALA A 56 -11.99 1.48 -3.83
N SER A 57 -11.79 0.66 -2.81
CA SER A 57 -10.81 0.88 -1.75
C SER A 57 -9.66 -0.11 -1.85
N ASN A 58 -9.25 -0.47 -3.05
CA ASN A 58 -8.17 -1.43 -3.29
C ASN A 58 -6.88 -0.73 -3.69
N LEU A 59 -5.76 -1.29 -3.22
CA LEU A 59 -4.49 -1.07 -3.86
C LEU A 59 -4.42 -1.97 -5.08
N SER A 60 -3.53 -1.66 -6.02
CA SER A 60 -3.49 -2.35 -7.31
C SER A 60 -2.27 -3.25 -7.42
N ASP A 61 -2.47 -4.48 -7.89
CA ASP A 61 -1.40 -5.38 -8.28
C ASP A 61 -1.77 -6.06 -9.59
N PRO A 62 -0.77 -6.59 -10.35
CA PRO A 62 -1.04 -7.10 -11.70
C PRO A 62 -2.07 -8.22 -11.78
N ALA A 63 -2.10 -9.08 -10.77
CA ALA A 63 -3.03 -10.22 -10.74
C ALA A 63 -4.33 -9.91 -10.03
N SER A 64 -4.49 -8.70 -9.47
CA SER A 64 -5.64 -8.33 -8.63
C SER A 64 -5.90 -9.34 -7.52
N SER A 65 -4.81 -9.85 -6.93
CA SER A 65 -4.88 -10.90 -5.92
C SER A 65 -4.88 -10.36 -4.50
N HIS A 66 -4.40 -9.13 -4.31
CA HIS A 66 -4.25 -8.50 -3.00
C HIS A 66 -5.25 -7.36 -2.85
N THR A 67 -6.53 -7.71 -2.94
CA THR A 67 -7.63 -6.76 -2.78
C THR A 67 -8.01 -6.60 -1.32
N LEU A 68 -8.77 -5.54 -1.02
CA LEU A 68 -9.35 -5.36 0.31
C LEU A 68 -10.24 -6.54 0.69
N GLU A 69 -11.03 -7.03 -0.26
CA GLU A 69 -11.89 -8.20 -0.04
C GLU A 69 -11.07 -9.43 0.39
N ALA A 70 -9.95 -9.68 -0.32
CA ALA A 70 -9.07 -10.80 0.01
C ALA A 70 -8.50 -10.66 1.42
N PHE A 71 -8.10 -9.46 1.81
CA PHE A 71 -7.57 -9.19 3.13
C PHE A 71 -8.65 -9.39 4.21
N CYS A 72 -9.84 -8.88 3.97
CA CYS A 72 -10.96 -9.05 4.90
C CYS A 72 -11.30 -10.51 5.09
N ARG A 73 -11.29 -11.29 4.01
CA ARG A 73 -11.53 -12.73 4.07
C ARG A 73 -10.45 -13.44 4.89
N LEU A 74 -9.20 -13.06 4.66
CA LEU A 74 -8.04 -13.64 5.36
C LEU A 74 -8.08 -13.35 6.86
N THR A 75 -8.55 -12.17 7.25
CA THR A 75 -8.56 -11.72 8.65
C THR A 75 -9.93 -11.88 9.32
N ASP A 76 -10.88 -12.50 8.65
CA ASP A 76 -12.24 -12.70 9.13
C ASP A 76 -12.89 -11.36 9.51
N HIS A 77 -12.77 -10.38 8.63
CA HIS A 77 -13.32 -9.03 8.80
C HIS A 77 -14.47 -8.83 7.82
N PRO A 78 -15.58 -8.21 8.22
CA PRO A 78 -16.71 -7.99 7.32
C PRO A 78 -16.31 -7.15 6.10
N TYR A 79 -16.82 -7.53 4.94
CA TYR A 79 -16.59 -6.81 3.69
C TYR A 79 -17.87 -6.80 2.86
N ALA A 80 -18.12 -5.66 2.19
CA ALA A 80 -19.14 -5.56 1.16
C ALA A 80 -18.65 -4.59 0.09
N SER A 81 -18.97 -4.89 -1.17
CA SER A 81 -18.63 -3.99 -2.28
C SER A 81 -19.31 -2.64 -2.13
N TYR A 82 -20.53 -2.64 -1.60
CA TYR A 82 -21.33 -1.43 -1.38
C TYR A 82 -21.99 -1.48 0.00
N GLY A 83 -22.19 -0.30 0.59
CA GLY A 83 -23.05 -0.16 1.75
C GLY A 83 -22.41 -0.46 3.09
N LEU A 84 -21.20 -1.02 3.13
CA LEU A 84 -20.48 -1.23 4.36
C LEU A 84 -19.25 -0.31 4.37
N PRO A 85 -19.23 0.72 5.23
CA PRO A 85 -18.10 1.64 5.27
C PRO A 85 -16.78 0.94 5.60
N VAL A 86 -15.70 1.38 4.95
CA VAL A 86 -14.36 0.87 5.23
C VAL A 86 -13.75 1.70 6.34
N SER A 87 -13.43 1.07 7.46
CA SER A 87 -12.80 1.80 8.57
C SER A 87 -11.35 2.15 8.23
N LEU A 88 -10.89 3.26 8.80
CA LEU A 88 -9.51 3.69 8.65
C LEU A 88 -8.55 2.59 9.11
N ASP A 89 -8.80 2.00 10.28
CA ASP A 89 -7.93 0.98 10.83
C ASP A 89 -7.83 -0.24 9.92
N ASN A 90 -8.96 -0.68 9.36
CA ASN A 90 -8.94 -1.82 8.45
C ASN A 90 -8.18 -1.50 7.17
N PHE A 91 -8.34 -0.30 6.64
CA PHE A 91 -7.62 0.12 5.45
C PHE A 91 -6.11 0.21 5.68
N ILE A 92 -5.70 0.74 6.85
CA ILE A 92 -4.28 0.80 7.22
C ILE A 92 -3.70 -0.61 7.33
N ASN A 93 -4.39 -1.50 8.03
CA ASN A 93 -3.92 -2.87 8.20
C ASN A 93 -3.83 -3.60 6.86
N TYR A 94 -4.78 -3.35 5.97
CA TYR A 94 -4.74 -3.85 4.60
C TYR A 94 -3.51 -3.35 3.86
N GLY A 95 -3.23 -2.04 3.93
CA GLY A 95 -2.06 -1.47 3.28
C GLY A 95 -0.74 -2.02 3.83
N MET A 96 -0.67 -2.24 5.16
CA MET A 96 0.51 -2.83 5.78
C MET A 96 0.72 -4.27 5.31
N TRP A 97 -0.33 -5.05 5.20
CA TRP A 97 -0.28 -6.40 4.68
C TRP A 97 0.18 -6.40 3.21
N PHE A 98 -0.40 -5.52 2.40
CA PHE A 98 -0.02 -5.36 1.00
C PHE A 98 1.47 -5.07 0.88
N ALA A 99 1.99 -4.17 1.72
CA ALA A 99 3.41 -3.82 1.71
C ALA A 99 4.30 -5.02 2.03
N ARG A 100 3.93 -5.80 3.04
CA ARG A 100 4.71 -6.98 3.41
C ARG A 100 4.72 -8.03 2.31
N GLU A 101 3.60 -8.19 1.61
CA GLU A 101 3.45 -9.21 0.59
C GLU A 101 4.07 -8.79 -0.75
N LEU A 102 3.88 -7.54 -1.15
CA LEU A 102 4.18 -7.11 -2.53
C LEU A 102 5.26 -6.04 -2.63
N ALA A 103 5.69 -5.47 -1.51
CA ALA A 103 6.77 -4.49 -1.49
C ALA A 103 7.80 -4.80 -0.39
N PRO A 104 8.33 -6.05 -0.34
CA PRO A 104 9.23 -6.44 0.74
C PRO A 104 10.56 -5.69 0.72
N GLY A 105 10.93 -5.08 -0.41
CA GLY A 105 12.14 -4.30 -0.53
C GLY A 105 12.00 -2.84 -0.13
N LEU A 106 10.86 -2.46 0.44
CA LEU A 106 10.63 -1.09 0.88
C LEU A 106 11.66 -0.67 1.92
N GLU A 107 12.33 0.45 1.65
CA GLU A 107 13.31 1.03 2.57
C GLU A 107 12.59 2.05 3.45
N GLU A 108 12.33 1.66 4.69
CA GLU A 108 11.56 2.49 5.61
C GLU A 108 12.43 3.59 6.19
N THR A 109 12.08 4.82 5.88
CA THR A 109 12.81 5.99 6.36
C THR A 109 11.85 7.15 6.61
N LEU A 110 12.11 7.89 7.69
CA LEU A 110 11.42 9.12 8.02
C LEU A 110 12.18 10.34 7.52
N ASP A 111 13.50 10.21 7.34
CA ASP A 111 14.36 11.34 7.03
C ASP A 111 14.49 11.48 5.51
N ARG A 112 13.88 12.53 4.97
CA ARG A 112 13.96 12.83 3.55
C ARG A 112 15.39 13.08 3.08
N LYS A 113 16.25 13.56 3.98
CA LYS A 113 17.63 13.84 3.63
C LYS A 113 18.40 12.58 3.32
N SER A 114 18.02 11.47 3.91
CA SER A 114 18.68 10.19 3.66
C SER A 114 18.27 9.58 2.32
N VAL A 115 17.30 10.15 1.64
CA VAL A 115 16.77 9.65 0.37
C VAL A 115 17.39 10.40 -0.81
N VAL A 116 17.92 11.56 -0.59
CA VAL A 116 18.46 12.44 -1.63
C VAL A 116 19.84 12.02 -2.05
#